data_1dbf06ddddd47d0d1b4bbc6837f9bd16
#
_entry.id   1dbf06ddddd47d0d1b4bbc6837f9bd16
#
_cell.length_a   1.000
_cell.length_b   1.000
_cell.length_c   1.000
_cell.angle_alpha   90.00
_cell.angle_beta   90.00
_cell.angle_gamma   90.00
#
_symmetry.space_group_name_H-M   'P 1'
#
loop_
_entity.id
_entity.type
_entity.pdbx_description
1 polymer ?
#
loop_
_entity_poly.entity_id
_entity_poly.type
_entity_poly.pdbx_seq_one_letter_code
_entity_poly.pdbx_strand_id
1 'polypeptide(L)'
;HEDKNGNLFGMETQGDALDDMRAEASGILQMQYERGNNGFVKRKYVTLTIEAENLPAARARFSRIEADTLNRFKVMGAGARVLDGKERLALLHGLLHPEGGRFAFEWDWLPASGLSVKDFIAPSSFEFGETRRFRVGEMYGAVSFLQILAPEIQDRILTDFMDVEGNLLVTMHVRGINQNEAIKMVKRKITDLDAMKIQEQKKAARSGYDLDILPSDLSTYGGAAKNLLQDLQSRNERMFNMTFLMLHLAPTKQKLEIAVSQSASVA
;
A
#
# COMPACT_ATOMS: atom_id res chain seq x y z
N HIS A 1 19.56 22.10 1.59
CA HIS A 1 20.44 21.98 2.78
C HIS A 1 19.57 22.29 4.01
N GLU A 2 19.42 21.33 4.89
CA GLU A 2 18.84 21.54 6.24
C GLU A 2 19.93 22.15 7.14
N ASP A 3 19.54 23.13 7.95
CA ASP A 3 20.38 23.61 9.03
C ASP A 3 20.38 22.64 10.21
N LYS A 4 21.19 22.92 11.27
CA LYS A 4 21.30 22.08 12.46
C LYS A 4 19.99 21.96 13.26
N ASN A 5 18.97 22.78 12.96
CA ASN A 5 17.65 22.81 13.61
C ASN A 5 16.54 22.21 12.72
N GLY A 6 16.89 21.67 11.55
CA GLY A 6 15.93 21.11 10.60
C GLY A 6 15.20 22.14 9.73
N ASN A 7 15.66 23.39 9.70
CA ASN A 7 15.09 24.42 8.84
C ASN A 7 15.64 24.28 7.43
N LEU A 8 14.77 24.17 6.46
CA LEU A 8 15.13 24.19 5.05
C LEU A 8 15.60 25.60 4.66
N PHE A 9 16.78 25.67 4.03
CA PHE A 9 17.35 26.89 3.45
C PHE A 9 17.84 27.97 4.40
N GLY A 10 18.02 27.70 5.70
CA GLY A 10 18.68 28.63 6.63
C GLY A 10 17.94 29.95 6.82
N MET A 11 16.61 29.97 6.65
CA MET A 11 15.77 31.13 6.94
C MET A 11 15.41 31.13 8.42
N GLU A 12 16.36 31.54 9.26
CA GLU A 12 16.11 31.76 10.68
C GLU A 12 15.25 33.03 10.89
N THR A 13 14.32 32.97 11.83
CA THR A 13 13.63 34.16 12.34
C THR A 13 14.63 35.07 13.03
N GLN A 14 14.72 36.32 12.59
CA GLN A 14 15.67 37.32 13.10
C GLN A 14 15.03 38.31 14.09
N GLY A 15 13.71 38.15 14.35
CA GLY A 15 12.95 39.04 15.23
C GLY A 15 12.66 40.39 14.59
N ASP A 16 12.63 40.46 13.26
CA ASP A 16 12.38 41.68 12.50
C ASP A 16 11.02 41.66 11.77
N ALA A 17 10.64 42.76 11.14
CA ALA A 17 9.36 42.89 10.41
C ALA A 17 9.23 41.99 9.18
N LEU A 18 10.28 41.24 8.80
CA LEU A 18 10.30 40.35 7.65
C LEU A 18 10.12 38.88 8.05
N ASP A 19 9.97 38.57 9.33
CA ASP A 19 9.85 37.18 9.80
C ASP A 19 8.61 36.47 9.25
N ASP A 20 7.50 37.19 9.09
CA ASP A 20 6.28 36.62 8.47
C ASP A 20 6.53 36.24 7.00
N MET A 21 7.25 37.06 6.25
CA MET A 21 7.62 36.78 4.87
C MET A 21 8.61 35.62 4.76
N ARG A 22 9.54 35.49 5.70
CA ARG A 22 10.47 34.35 5.78
C ARG A 22 9.74 33.06 6.10
N ALA A 23 8.79 33.10 7.04
CA ALA A 23 7.94 31.95 7.38
C ALA A 23 7.09 31.50 6.17
N GLU A 24 6.49 32.44 5.46
CA GLU A 24 5.72 32.16 4.26
C GLU A 24 6.60 31.59 3.13
N ALA A 25 7.76 32.19 2.85
CA ALA A 25 8.71 31.72 1.87
C ALA A 25 9.24 30.31 2.21
N SER A 26 9.54 30.06 3.49
CA SER A 26 9.95 28.74 3.99
C SER A 26 8.84 27.70 3.79
N GLY A 27 7.59 28.07 4.07
CA GLY A 27 6.42 27.21 3.84
C GLY A 27 6.22 26.87 2.35
N ILE A 28 6.41 27.85 1.46
CA ILE A 28 6.33 27.61 0.00
C ILE A 28 7.44 26.69 -0.46
N LEU A 29 8.67 26.89 0.00
CA LEU A 29 9.82 26.04 -0.35
C LEU A 29 9.65 24.62 0.17
N GLN A 30 9.12 24.46 1.39
CA GLN A 30 8.80 23.15 1.94
C GLN A 30 7.73 22.43 1.14
N MET A 31 6.66 23.13 0.76
CA MET A 31 5.64 22.57 -0.13
C MET A 31 6.20 22.17 -1.49
N GLN A 32 7.12 22.93 -2.06
CA GLN A 32 7.79 22.59 -3.33
C GLN A 32 8.70 21.37 -3.18
N TYR A 33 9.41 21.26 -2.06
CA TYR A 33 10.24 20.10 -1.75
C TYR A 33 9.41 18.82 -1.55
N GLU A 34 8.26 18.92 -0.87
CA GLU A 34 7.34 17.81 -0.67
C GLU A 34 6.63 17.37 -1.96
N ARG A 35 6.48 18.26 -2.93
CA ARG A 35 5.75 18.04 -4.20
C ARG A 35 6.53 17.22 -5.21
N GLY A 36 7.65 16.72 -5.06
CA GLY A 36 8.36 15.95 -6.08
C GLY A 36 8.42 16.60 -7.48
N ASN A 37 9.06 15.96 -8.44
CA ASN A 37 9.24 16.47 -9.79
C ASN A 37 7.96 16.67 -10.62
N ASN A 38 6.89 15.95 -10.26
CA ASN A 38 5.59 15.97 -10.96
C ASN A 38 4.55 16.94 -10.35
N GLY A 39 4.94 17.72 -9.34
CA GLY A 39 4.06 18.68 -8.68
C GLY A 39 3.04 18.06 -7.69
N PHE A 40 3.08 16.76 -7.45
CA PHE A 40 2.18 16.08 -6.53
C PHE A 40 2.82 15.90 -5.15
N VAL A 41 1.99 16.02 -4.10
CA VAL A 41 2.39 15.74 -2.71
C VAL A 41 2.35 14.23 -2.48
N LYS A 42 3.48 13.65 -2.11
CA LYS A 42 3.60 12.23 -1.76
C LYS A 42 3.39 12.03 -0.26
N ARG A 43 2.35 11.31 0.11
CA ARG A 43 2.05 10.98 1.51
C ARG A 43 2.16 9.48 1.72
N LYS A 44 2.79 9.07 2.82
CA LYS A 44 2.97 7.66 3.16
C LYS A 44 2.29 7.36 4.49
N TYR A 45 1.51 6.29 4.52
CA TYR A 45 0.78 5.86 5.71
C TYR A 45 1.05 4.38 5.97
N VAL A 46 1.16 4.02 7.25
CA VAL A 46 1.23 2.64 7.69
C VAL A 46 0.04 2.37 8.60
N THR A 47 -0.75 1.36 8.27
CA THR A 47 -1.87 0.92 9.11
C THR A 47 -1.55 -0.45 9.67
N LEU A 48 -1.60 -0.58 10.99
CA LEU A 48 -1.41 -1.85 11.69
C LEU A 48 -2.75 -2.32 12.26
N THR A 49 -3.10 -3.56 11.99
CA THR A 49 -4.32 -4.20 12.50
C THR A 49 -3.93 -5.40 13.34
N ILE A 50 -4.51 -5.49 14.53
CA ILE A 50 -4.31 -6.62 15.44
C ILE A 50 -5.65 -7.16 15.91
N GLU A 51 -5.66 -8.44 16.26
CA GLU A 51 -6.76 -9.09 16.97
C GLU A 51 -6.39 -9.21 18.45
N ALA A 52 -7.36 -8.96 19.32
CA ALA A 52 -7.20 -9.10 20.77
C ALA A 52 -8.52 -9.54 21.41
N GLU A 53 -8.44 -10.26 22.52
CA GLU A 53 -9.60 -10.80 23.24
C GLU A 53 -10.47 -9.70 23.86
N ASN A 54 -9.86 -8.60 24.27
CA ASN A 54 -10.55 -7.48 24.92
C ASN A 54 -9.81 -6.16 24.72
N LEU A 55 -10.47 -5.05 25.03
CA LEU A 55 -9.92 -3.70 24.86
C LEU A 55 -8.65 -3.42 25.65
N PRO A 56 -8.51 -3.81 26.94
CA PRO A 56 -7.25 -3.63 27.68
C PRO A 56 -6.08 -4.38 27.03
N ALA A 57 -6.27 -5.60 26.59
CA ALA A 57 -5.25 -6.39 25.88
C ALA A 57 -4.89 -5.75 24.52
N ALA A 58 -5.89 -5.22 23.78
CA ALA A 58 -5.66 -4.48 22.56
C ALA A 58 -4.79 -3.24 22.80
N ARG A 59 -5.12 -2.45 23.82
CA ARG A 59 -4.35 -1.23 24.18
C ARG A 59 -2.90 -1.56 24.51
N ALA A 60 -2.66 -2.55 25.37
CA ALA A 60 -1.31 -2.96 25.74
C ALA A 60 -0.48 -3.41 24.53
N ARG A 61 -1.09 -4.20 23.62
CA ARG A 61 -0.44 -4.63 22.37
C ARG A 61 -0.15 -3.45 21.45
N PHE A 62 -1.11 -2.54 21.27
CA PHE A 62 -0.91 -1.38 20.40
C PHE A 62 0.19 -0.46 20.93
N SER A 63 0.22 -0.14 22.25
CA SER A 63 1.28 0.70 22.81
C SER A 63 2.67 0.12 22.56
N ARG A 64 2.82 -1.20 22.66
CA ARG A 64 4.09 -1.86 22.36
C ARG A 64 4.45 -1.78 20.88
N ILE A 65 3.50 -2.11 19.98
CA ILE A 65 3.71 -2.09 18.54
C ILE A 65 4.00 -0.65 18.06
N GLU A 66 3.31 0.33 18.60
CA GLU A 66 3.54 1.74 18.33
C GLU A 66 4.98 2.14 18.67
N ALA A 67 5.42 1.87 19.90
CA ALA A 67 6.79 2.18 20.34
C ALA A 67 7.85 1.49 19.47
N ASP A 68 7.67 0.20 19.19
CA ASP A 68 8.58 -0.58 18.34
C ASP A 68 8.61 -0.02 16.90
N THR A 69 7.46 0.35 16.35
CA THR A 69 7.34 0.87 14.97
C THR A 69 7.98 2.24 14.85
N LEU A 70 7.68 3.16 15.75
CA LEU A 70 8.26 4.49 15.77
C LEU A 70 9.79 4.45 15.95
N ASN A 71 10.28 3.55 16.81
CA ASN A 71 11.71 3.36 16.98
C ASN A 71 12.39 2.83 15.71
N ARG A 72 11.76 1.92 14.98
CA ARG A 72 12.28 1.42 13.69
C ARG A 72 12.36 2.53 12.65
N PHE A 73 11.34 3.37 12.53
CA PHE A 73 11.38 4.53 11.63
C PHE A 73 12.51 5.49 12.02
N LYS A 74 12.69 5.76 13.32
CA LYS A 74 13.78 6.59 13.80
C LYS A 74 15.16 6.02 13.45
N VAL A 75 15.35 4.70 13.59
CA VAL A 75 16.60 4.02 13.21
C VAL A 75 16.85 4.13 11.70
N MET A 76 15.81 4.10 10.88
CA MET A 76 15.90 4.30 9.43
C MET A 76 16.09 5.77 9.02
N GLY A 77 16.15 6.70 9.97
CA GLY A 77 16.24 8.14 9.67
C GLY A 77 14.95 8.76 9.17
N ALA A 78 13.80 8.07 9.33
CA ALA A 78 12.49 8.55 8.87
C ALA A 78 11.67 9.07 10.07
N GLY A 79 11.05 10.26 9.89
CA GLY A 79 10.07 10.79 10.84
C GLY A 79 8.73 10.09 10.67
N ALA A 80 8.12 9.67 11.77
CA ALA A 80 6.78 9.09 11.79
C ALA A 80 6.01 9.55 13.04
N ARG A 81 4.69 9.71 12.91
CA ARG A 81 3.80 10.01 14.01
C ARG A 81 2.52 9.22 13.91
N VAL A 82 1.89 8.96 15.03
CA VAL A 82 0.58 8.30 15.05
C VAL A 82 -0.51 9.34 14.76
N LEU A 83 -1.47 8.95 13.94
CA LEU A 83 -2.68 9.74 13.72
C LEU A 83 -3.67 9.48 14.84
N ASP A 84 -4.26 10.54 15.37
CA ASP A 84 -5.40 10.40 16.25
C ASP A 84 -6.68 10.00 15.49
N GLY A 85 -7.78 9.77 16.22
CA GLY A 85 -9.04 9.34 15.62
C GLY A 85 -9.62 10.38 14.65
N LYS A 86 -9.52 11.68 14.95
CA LYS A 86 -10.02 12.76 14.09
C LYS A 86 -9.16 12.92 12.85
N GLU A 87 -7.84 12.88 12.99
CA GLU A 87 -6.89 12.90 11.87
C GLU A 87 -7.09 11.71 10.92
N ARG A 88 -7.36 10.51 11.49
CA ARG A 88 -7.68 9.32 10.68
C ARG A 88 -8.99 9.48 9.91
N LEU A 89 -10.02 10.04 10.53
CA LEU A 89 -11.28 10.34 9.84
C LEU A 89 -11.09 11.39 8.75
N ALA A 90 -10.29 12.43 9.01
CA ALA A 90 -9.95 13.44 8.01
C ALA A 90 -9.21 12.83 6.81
N LEU A 91 -8.28 11.89 7.05
CA LEU A 91 -7.62 11.15 5.99
C LEU A 91 -8.61 10.34 5.15
N LEU A 92 -9.50 9.58 5.80
CA LEU A 92 -10.51 8.79 5.09
C LEU A 92 -11.49 9.66 4.31
N HIS A 93 -11.92 10.79 4.90
CA HIS A 93 -12.74 11.77 4.20
C HIS A 93 -12.03 12.27 2.94
N GLY A 94 -10.76 12.68 3.04
CA GLY A 94 -10.00 13.16 1.87
C GLY A 94 -9.82 12.11 0.77
N LEU A 95 -9.74 10.82 1.11
CA LEU A 95 -9.70 9.74 0.12
C LEU A 95 -11.04 9.50 -0.57
N LEU A 96 -12.16 9.73 0.15
CA LEU A 96 -13.52 9.53 -0.36
C LEU A 96 -14.11 10.79 -1.02
N HIS A 97 -13.45 11.95 -0.85
CA HIS A 97 -13.80 13.22 -1.48
C HIS A 97 -12.60 13.74 -2.30
N PRO A 98 -12.25 13.05 -3.40
CA PRO A 98 -11.07 13.41 -4.20
C PRO A 98 -11.17 14.75 -4.91
N GLU A 99 -12.40 15.27 -5.08
CA GLU A 99 -12.67 16.62 -5.56
C GLU A 99 -12.35 17.71 -4.54
N GLY A 100 -12.03 17.32 -3.32
CA GLY A 100 -11.81 18.19 -2.19
C GLY A 100 -13.09 18.40 -1.37
N GLY A 101 -12.93 19.04 -0.22
CA GLY A 101 -14.03 19.33 0.69
C GLY A 101 -13.50 19.56 2.10
N ARG A 102 -14.18 20.44 2.83
CA ARG A 102 -13.82 20.68 4.22
C ARG A 102 -14.34 19.52 5.09
N PHE A 103 -13.44 18.81 5.74
CA PHE A 103 -13.81 17.86 6.79
C PHE A 103 -14.20 18.62 8.05
N ALA A 104 -15.48 18.55 8.41
CA ALA A 104 -16.01 19.12 9.64
C ALA A 104 -16.51 17.99 10.55
N PHE A 105 -15.84 17.75 11.65
CA PHE A 105 -16.18 16.71 12.62
C PHE A 105 -15.68 17.05 14.01
N GLU A 106 -16.56 16.88 15.01
CA GLU A 106 -16.20 16.90 16.43
C GLU A 106 -16.84 15.71 17.13
N TRP A 107 -16.14 15.14 18.11
CA TRP A 107 -16.61 13.95 18.83
C TRP A 107 -17.92 14.19 19.57
N ASP A 108 -18.13 15.41 20.08
CA ASP A 108 -19.32 15.79 20.82
C ASP A 108 -20.59 15.85 19.95
N TRP A 109 -20.44 15.85 18.63
CA TRP A 109 -21.57 15.84 17.71
C TRP A 109 -22.24 14.47 17.61
N LEU A 110 -21.51 13.37 17.81
CA LEU A 110 -22.03 12.02 17.65
C LEU A 110 -23.23 11.72 18.56
N PRO A 111 -23.17 11.96 19.88
CA PRO A 111 -24.31 11.66 20.75
C PRO A 111 -25.55 12.53 20.44
N ALA A 112 -25.34 13.77 20.01
CA ALA A 112 -26.41 14.72 19.74
C ALA A 112 -27.07 14.56 18.37
N SER A 113 -26.30 14.12 17.36
CA SER A 113 -26.77 14.03 15.98
C SER A 113 -27.46 12.72 15.62
N GLY A 114 -27.21 11.64 16.39
CA GLY A 114 -27.63 10.29 16.03
C GLY A 114 -26.91 9.70 14.80
N LEU A 115 -25.90 10.43 14.28
CA LEU A 115 -25.08 10.00 13.16
C LEU A 115 -23.93 9.10 13.63
N SER A 116 -23.41 8.31 12.73
CA SER A 116 -22.18 7.53 12.94
C SER A 116 -20.99 8.23 12.31
N VAL A 117 -19.77 7.84 12.69
CA VAL A 117 -18.54 8.37 12.06
C VAL A 117 -18.51 8.15 10.55
N LYS A 118 -19.20 7.14 10.03
CA LYS A 118 -19.29 6.85 8.60
C LYS A 118 -20.03 7.94 7.84
N ASP A 119 -21.03 8.56 8.44
CA ASP A 119 -21.83 9.60 7.81
C ASP A 119 -21.02 10.87 7.56
N PHE A 120 -19.97 11.10 8.36
CA PHE A 120 -19.05 12.24 8.19
C PHE A 120 -17.96 12.02 7.14
N ILE A 121 -17.70 10.78 6.75
CA ILE A 121 -16.66 10.45 5.77
C ILE A 121 -17.26 9.91 4.45
N ALA A 122 -18.55 9.57 4.43
CA ALA A 122 -19.18 9.03 3.23
C ALA A 122 -19.13 10.04 2.07
N PRO A 123 -18.82 9.61 0.85
CA PRO A 123 -18.86 10.48 -0.31
C PRO A 123 -20.31 10.82 -0.68
N SER A 124 -20.47 11.89 -1.46
CA SER A 124 -21.79 12.34 -1.92
C SER A 124 -22.50 11.30 -2.79
N SER A 125 -21.76 10.54 -3.57
CA SER A 125 -22.29 9.47 -4.42
C SER A 125 -21.25 8.42 -4.75
N PHE A 126 -21.74 7.19 -4.95
CA PHE A 126 -21.02 6.09 -5.59
C PHE A 126 -21.85 5.54 -6.73
N GLU A 127 -21.25 5.39 -7.91
CA GLU A 127 -21.89 4.77 -9.08
C GLU A 127 -21.02 3.63 -9.60
N PHE A 128 -21.58 2.42 -9.68
CA PHE A 128 -20.92 1.20 -10.17
C PHE A 128 -21.65 0.68 -11.42
N GLY A 129 -21.86 1.56 -12.42
CA GLY A 129 -22.57 1.22 -13.65
C GLY A 129 -21.72 0.50 -14.70
N GLU A 130 -20.40 0.55 -14.59
CA GLU A 130 -19.45 -0.05 -15.55
C GLU A 130 -18.59 -1.12 -14.86
N THR A 131 -18.21 -2.16 -15.58
CA THR A 131 -17.49 -3.32 -15.03
C THR A 131 -16.05 -2.98 -14.56
N ARG A 132 -15.41 -2.01 -15.19
CA ARG A 132 -14.00 -1.67 -14.96
C ARG A 132 -13.80 -0.29 -14.32
N ARG A 133 -14.87 0.47 -14.15
CA ARG A 133 -14.84 1.85 -13.68
C ARG A 133 -15.99 2.11 -12.73
N PHE A 134 -15.80 3.06 -11.84
CA PHE A 134 -16.83 3.58 -10.96
C PHE A 134 -16.72 5.11 -10.90
N ARG A 135 -17.69 5.76 -10.28
CA ARG A 135 -17.61 7.17 -9.91
C ARG A 135 -17.70 7.31 -8.41
N VAL A 136 -16.95 8.25 -7.88
CA VAL A 136 -17.05 8.73 -6.51
C VAL A 136 -17.12 10.27 -6.56
N GLY A 137 -18.27 10.83 -6.16
CA GLY A 137 -18.56 12.24 -6.43
C GLY A 137 -18.45 12.54 -7.92
N GLU A 138 -17.67 13.53 -8.28
CA GLU A 138 -17.45 13.95 -9.68
C GLU A 138 -16.26 13.22 -10.35
N MET A 139 -15.53 12.37 -9.63
CA MET A 139 -14.34 11.70 -10.16
C MET A 139 -14.64 10.30 -10.67
N TYR A 140 -14.01 9.94 -11.79
CA TYR A 140 -13.95 8.58 -12.28
C TYR A 140 -12.83 7.81 -11.59
N GLY A 141 -13.10 6.57 -11.18
CA GLY A 141 -12.17 5.68 -10.51
C GLY A 141 -12.01 4.34 -11.20
N ALA A 142 -10.81 3.78 -11.11
CA ALA A 142 -10.50 2.41 -11.49
C ALA A 142 -9.51 1.81 -10.48
N VAL A 143 -9.63 0.51 -10.22
CA VAL A 143 -8.70 -0.23 -9.37
C VAL A 143 -7.96 -1.24 -10.22
N SER A 144 -6.63 -1.19 -10.14
CA SER A 144 -5.73 -2.20 -10.70
C SER A 144 -5.06 -2.99 -9.58
N PHE A 145 -4.63 -4.20 -9.87
CA PHE A 145 -3.87 -5.01 -8.91
C PHE A 145 -2.77 -5.77 -9.64
N LEU A 146 -1.68 -6.05 -8.94
CA LEU A 146 -0.63 -6.92 -9.45
C LEU A 146 -1.07 -8.37 -9.26
N GLN A 147 -1.28 -9.06 -10.38
CA GLN A 147 -1.71 -10.46 -10.38
C GLN A 147 -0.51 -11.41 -10.25
N ILE A 148 0.58 -11.09 -10.91
CA ILE A 148 1.82 -11.87 -10.90
C ILE A 148 2.93 -10.94 -10.43
N LEU A 149 3.59 -11.33 -9.35
CA LEU A 149 4.78 -10.65 -8.86
C LEU A 149 6.01 -11.29 -9.52
N ALA A 150 6.96 -10.48 -9.93
CA ALA A 150 8.26 -10.97 -10.33
C ALA A 150 8.90 -11.75 -9.17
N PRO A 151 9.75 -12.75 -9.44
CA PRO A 151 10.45 -13.51 -8.40
C PRO A 151 11.26 -12.62 -7.46
N GLU A 152 11.78 -11.52 -7.98
CA GLU A 152 12.46 -10.47 -7.22
C GLU A 152 11.80 -9.14 -7.51
N ILE A 153 11.33 -8.46 -6.47
CA ILE A 153 10.78 -7.12 -6.56
C ILE A 153 11.88 -6.15 -6.15
N GLN A 154 12.25 -5.26 -7.06
CA GLN A 154 13.19 -4.20 -6.76
C GLN A 154 12.55 -3.18 -5.82
N ASP A 155 13.30 -2.66 -4.85
CA ASP A 155 12.86 -1.62 -3.91
C ASP A 155 12.34 -0.37 -4.64
N ARG A 156 12.80 -0.15 -5.85
CA ARG A 156 12.46 0.98 -6.70
C ARG A 156 11.01 0.99 -7.19
N ILE A 157 10.35 -0.17 -7.29
CA ILE A 157 8.98 -0.26 -7.87
C ILE A 157 7.98 0.68 -7.19
N LEU A 158 8.05 0.82 -5.87
CA LEU A 158 7.19 1.75 -5.14
C LEU A 158 7.48 3.21 -5.47
N THR A 159 8.74 3.55 -5.73
CA THR A 159 9.15 4.89 -6.15
C THR A 159 8.64 5.18 -7.55
N ASP A 160 8.80 4.25 -8.48
CA ASP A 160 8.37 4.39 -9.87
C ASP A 160 6.84 4.57 -9.96
N PHE A 161 6.06 3.86 -9.15
CA PHE A 161 4.61 4.12 -9.04
C PHE A 161 4.28 5.49 -8.44
N MET A 162 5.06 5.99 -7.50
CA MET A 162 4.84 7.31 -6.91
C MET A 162 5.23 8.46 -7.86
N ASP A 163 5.93 8.18 -8.94
CA ASP A 163 6.29 9.16 -9.98
C ASP A 163 5.27 9.21 -11.13
N VAL A 164 4.27 8.31 -11.13
CA VAL A 164 3.13 8.38 -12.06
C VAL A 164 2.33 9.65 -11.82
N GLU A 165 2.03 10.37 -12.90
CA GLU A 165 1.23 11.59 -12.83
C GLU A 165 -0.24 11.30 -12.53
N GLY A 166 -0.84 12.09 -11.64
CA GLY A 166 -2.26 12.01 -11.31
C GLY A 166 -2.55 11.62 -9.85
N ASN A 167 -3.83 11.46 -9.54
CA ASN A 167 -4.27 11.00 -8.22
C ASN A 167 -4.19 9.47 -8.16
N LEU A 168 -3.09 8.98 -7.62
CA LEU A 168 -2.81 7.57 -7.43
C LEU A 168 -2.72 7.23 -5.94
N LEU A 169 -3.49 6.25 -5.49
CA LEU A 169 -3.34 5.64 -4.19
C LEU A 169 -2.84 4.21 -4.36
N VAL A 170 -1.61 3.98 -3.92
CA VAL A 170 -1.02 2.64 -3.89
C VAL A 170 -1.19 2.05 -2.49
N THR A 171 -1.76 0.86 -2.41
CA THR A 171 -1.97 0.16 -1.14
C THR A 171 -1.35 -1.23 -1.19
N MET A 172 -0.47 -1.51 -0.25
CA MET A 172 0.12 -2.83 -0.06
C MET A 172 -0.42 -3.45 1.23
N HIS A 173 -1.22 -4.50 1.09
CA HIS A 173 -1.71 -5.30 2.21
C HIS A 173 -0.76 -6.45 2.45
N VAL A 174 -0.20 -6.53 3.65
CA VAL A 174 0.73 -7.59 4.04
C VAL A 174 0.17 -8.33 5.25
N ARG A 175 -0.03 -9.64 5.11
CA ARG A 175 -0.48 -10.51 6.18
C ARG A 175 0.55 -11.62 6.43
N GLY A 176 1.09 -11.69 7.64
CA GLY A 176 1.96 -12.80 8.06
C GLY A 176 1.18 -14.11 8.11
N ILE A 177 1.77 -15.16 7.59
CA ILE A 177 1.23 -16.53 7.66
C ILE A 177 1.95 -17.27 8.79
N ASN A 178 1.18 -18.01 9.61
CA ASN A 178 1.77 -18.83 10.65
C ASN A 178 2.73 -19.86 10.05
N GLN A 179 3.87 -20.11 10.70
CA GLN A 179 4.92 -20.98 10.20
C GLN A 179 4.41 -22.39 9.84
N ASN A 180 3.59 -22.99 10.70
CA ASN A 180 3.02 -24.32 10.45
C ASN A 180 2.05 -24.31 9.26
N GLU A 181 1.28 -23.24 9.10
CA GLU A 181 0.36 -23.07 7.98
C GLU A 181 1.14 -22.88 6.68
N ALA A 182 2.17 -22.04 6.68
CA ALA A 182 3.05 -21.80 5.54
C ALA A 182 3.67 -23.11 5.06
N ILE A 183 4.25 -23.90 5.96
CA ILE A 183 4.83 -25.21 5.63
C ILE A 183 3.78 -26.16 5.02
N LYS A 184 2.56 -26.20 5.58
CA LYS A 184 1.47 -27.01 5.02
C LYS A 184 1.07 -26.56 3.62
N MET A 185 0.98 -25.25 3.39
CA MET A 185 0.64 -24.68 2.08
C MET A 185 1.69 -25.06 1.02
N VAL A 186 2.97 -24.88 1.35
CA VAL A 186 4.07 -25.21 0.42
C VAL A 186 4.12 -26.71 0.14
N LYS A 187 3.95 -27.57 1.15
CA LYS A 187 3.88 -29.03 0.96
C LYS A 187 2.74 -29.45 0.04
N ARG A 188 1.55 -28.85 0.20
CA ARG A 188 0.42 -29.10 -0.73
C ARG A 188 0.79 -28.71 -2.15
N LYS A 189 1.38 -27.52 -2.33
CA LYS A 189 1.77 -27.04 -3.67
C LYS A 189 2.81 -27.97 -4.32
N ILE A 190 3.76 -28.48 -3.57
CA ILE A 190 4.73 -29.48 -4.06
C ILE A 190 3.99 -30.74 -4.51
N THR A 191 3.05 -31.26 -3.70
CA THR A 191 2.25 -32.45 -4.06
C THR A 191 1.44 -32.22 -5.34
N ASP A 192 0.82 -31.04 -5.48
CA ASP A 192 0.05 -30.68 -6.68
C ASP A 192 0.95 -30.60 -7.92
N LEU A 193 2.14 -29.99 -7.81
CA LEU A 193 3.13 -29.91 -8.89
C LEU A 193 3.66 -31.29 -9.28
N ASP A 194 3.94 -32.17 -8.31
CA ASP A 194 4.36 -33.55 -8.57
C ASP A 194 3.24 -34.36 -9.25
N ALA A 195 1.98 -34.15 -8.87
CA ALA A 195 0.83 -34.77 -9.53
C ALA A 195 0.67 -34.29 -10.99
N MET A 196 0.83 -32.98 -11.24
CA MET A 196 0.82 -32.40 -12.57
C MET A 196 1.96 -32.98 -13.42
N LYS A 197 3.16 -33.09 -12.86
CA LYS A 197 4.32 -33.72 -13.52
C LYS A 197 4.01 -35.15 -13.98
N ILE A 198 3.43 -35.96 -13.07
CA ILE A 198 3.03 -37.35 -13.40
C ILE A 198 1.97 -37.38 -14.51
N GLN A 199 1.01 -36.44 -14.51
CA GLN A 199 -0.01 -36.38 -15.55
C GLN A 199 0.59 -36.02 -16.91
N GLU A 200 1.50 -35.06 -16.98
CA GLU A 200 2.18 -34.69 -18.22
C GLU A 200 3.07 -35.85 -18.75
N GLN A 201 3.79 -36.55 -17.86
CA GLN A 201 4.54 -37.75 -18.24
C GLN A 201 3.63 -38.84 -18.81
N LYS A 202 2.46 -39.09 -18.21
CA LYS A 202 1.47 -40.04 -18.74
C LYS A 202 0.93 -39.63 -20.09
N LYS A 203 0.71 -38.34 -20.37
CA LYS A 203 0.30 -37.82 -21.65
C LYS A 203 1.40 -38.01 -22.70
N ALA A 204 2.65 -37.64 -22.38
CA ALA A 204 3.79 -37.83 -23.25
C ALA A 204 3.97 -39.31 -23.64
N ALA A 205 3.91 -40.22 -22.67
CA ALA A 205 3.97 -41.66 -22.92
C ALA A 205 2.87 -42.19 -23.88
N ARG A 206 1.62 -41.67 -23.75
CA ARG A 206 0.50 -42.03 -24.63
C ARG A 206 0.63 -41.48 -26.04
N SER A 207 1.31 -40.35 -26.19
CA SER A 207 1.51 -39.66 -27.48
C SER A 207 2.82 -40.05 -28.15
N GLY A 208 3.60 -40.96 -27.59
CA GLY A 208 4.86 -41.44 -28.17
C GLY A 208 6.01 -40.42 -28.12
N TYR A 209 5.88 -39.38 -27.25
CA TYR A 209 6.95 -38.43 -27.03
C TYR A 209 7.87 -38.88 -25.88
N ASP A 210 9.09 -38.32 -25.88
CA ASP A 210 10.08 -38.60 -24.85
C ASP A 210 9.58 -38.14 -23.47
N LEU A 211 9.71 -39.03 -22.44
CA LEU A 211 9.25 -38.82 -21.09
C LEU A 211 10.01 -37.68 -20.36
N ASP A 212 11.16 -37.28 -20.90
CA ASP A 212 11.97 -36.20 -20.33
C ASP A 212 11.55 -34.81 -20.83
N ILE A 213 10.65 -34.70 -21.79
CA ILE A 213 10.09 -33.44 -22.27
C ILE A 213 8.96 -33.01 -21.33
N LEU A 214 9.33 -32.52 -20.16
CA LEU A 214 8.42 -31.84 -19.26
C LEU A 214 8.38 -30.33 -19.58
N PRO A 215 7.21 -29.67 -19.44
CA PRO A 215 7.18 -28.22 -19.47
C PRO A 215 8.22 -27.66 -18.46
N SER A 216 9.14 -26.84 -18.95
CA SER A 216 10.22 -26.25 -18.16
C SER A 216 9.72 -25.59 -16.87
N ASP A 217 8.52 -25.01 -16.96
CA ASP A 217 7.87 -24.32 -15.86
C ASP A 217 7.57 -25.23 -14.66
N LEU A 218 7.11 -26.48 -14.92
CA LEU A 218 6.81 -27.43 -13.85
C LEU A 218 8.06 -27.86 -13.08
N SER A 219 9.19 -28.01 -13.77
CA SER A 219 10.46 -28.34 -13.12
C SER A 219 11.00 -27.19 -12.30
N THR A 220 10.93 -25.97 -12.84
CA THR A 220 11.39 -24.73 -12.19
C THR A 220 10.55 -24.44 -10.96
N TYR A 221 9.21 -24.45 -11.08
CA TYR A 221 8.33 -24.22 -9.92
C TYR A 221 8.43 -25.30 -8.87
N GLY A 222 8.62 -26.56 -9.27
CA GLY A 222 8.86 -27.67 -8.33
C GLY A 222 10.16 -27.49 -7.53
N GLY A 223 11.24 -27.05 -8.18
CA GLY A 223 12.50 -26.71 -7.54
C GLY A 223 12.36 -25.52 -6.58
N ALA A 224 11.77 -24.43 -7.05
CA ALA A 224 11.53 -23.24 -6.23
C ALA A 224 10.66 -23.53 -4.99
N ALA A 225 9.61 -24.35 -5.12
CA ALA A 225 8.77 -24.75 -3.99
C ALA A 225 9.52 -25.60 -2.95
N LYS A 226 10.42 -26.48 -3.39
CA LYS A 226 11.26 -27.27 -2.48
C LYS A 226 12.29 -26.41 -1.75
N ASN A 227 12.92 -25.46 -2.43
CA ASN A 227 13.83 -24.50 -1.82
C ASN A 227 13.11 -23.64 -0.77
N LEU A 228 11.92 -23.10 -1.12
CA LEU A 228 11.09 -22.34 -0.19
C LEU A 228 10.72 -23.17 1.05
N LEU A 229 10.40 -24.48 0.89
CA LEU A 229 10.12 -25.36 2.02
C LEU A 229 11.34 -25.51 2.94
N GLN A 230 12.53 -25.64 2.36
CA GLN A 230 13.78 -25.74 3.11
C GLN A 230 14.06 -24.43 3.86
N ASP A 231 13.87 -23.27 3.24
CA ASP A 231 14.08 -21.96 3.86
C ASP A 231 13.12 -21.73 5.03
N LEU A 232 11.85 -22.10 4.87
CA LEU A 232 10.86 -22.06 5.95
C LEU A 232 11.19 -22.98 7.13
N GLN A 233 11.80 -24.16 6.87
CA GLN A 233 12.09 -25.16 7.89
C GLN A 233 13.44 -24.93 8.59
N SER A 234 14.46 -24.50 7.86
CA SER A 234 15.85 -24.47 8.35
C SER A 234 16.39 -23.07 8.60
N ARG A 235 15.89 -22.05 7.87
CA ARG A 235 16.40 -20.68 7.97
C ARG A 235 15.51 -19.73 8.77
N ASN A 236 14.43 -20.25 9.39
CA ASN A 236 13.46 -19.45 10.13
C ASN A 236 12.87 -18.28 9.32
N GLU A 237 12.83 -18.43 8.00
CA GLU A 237 12.17 -17.46 7.14
C GLU A 237 10.66 -17.51 7.33
N ARG A 238 9.99 -16.41 7.03
CA ARG A 238 8.55 -16.27 7.21
C ARG A 238 7.86 -15.98 5.90
N MET A 239 6.70 -16.58 5.73
CA MET A 239 5.85 -16.35 4.56
C MET A 239 4.82 -15.29 4.84
N PHE A 240 4.60 -14.43 3.85
CA PHE A 240 3.59 -13.38 3.88
C PHE A 240 2.66 -13.53 2.69
N ASN A 241 1.40 -13.24 2.90
CA ASN A 241 0.47 -12.98 1.81
C ASN A 241 0.46 -11.47 1.54
N MET A 242 0.71 -11.11 0.31
CA MET A 242 0.78 -9.71 -0.12
C MET A 242 -0.23 -9.45 -1.23
N THR A 243 -0.99 -8.37 -1.09
CA THR A 243 -1.90 -7.86 -2.12
C THR A 243 -1.53 -6.42 -2.41
N PHE A 244 -1.28 -6.13 -3.66
CA PHE A 244 -0.89 -4.81 -4.13
C PHE A 244 -2.02 -4.23 -4.99
N LEU A 245 -2.61 -3.13 -4.54
CA LEU A 245 -3.74 -2.46 -5.17
C LEU A 245 -3.37 -1.03 -5.54
N MET A 246 -3.83 -0.58 -6.68
CA MET A 246 -3.66 0.78 -7.18
C MET A 246 -5.03 1.36 -7.51
N LEU A 247 -5.42 2.41 -6.80
CA LEU A 247 -6.62 3.18 -7.09
C LEU A 247 -6.23 4.42 -7.89
N HIS A 248 -6.79 4.52 -9.08
CA HIS A 248 -6.63 5.66 -9.97
C HIS A 248 -7.89 6.51 -9.92
N LEU A 249 -7.74 7.82 -9.79
CA LEU A 249 -8.83 8.78 -9.80
C LEU A 249 -8.54 9.89 -10.81
N ALA A 250 -9.53 10.22 -11.64
CA ALA A 250 -9.38 11.28 -12.65
C ALA A 250 -10.72 11.99 -12.92
N PRO A 251 -10.70 13.27 -13.32
CA PRO A 251 -11.92 14.04 -13.60
C PRO A 251 -12.63 13.59 -14.89
N THR A 252 -11.96 12.88 -15.79
CA THR A 252 -12.53 12.38 -17.04
C THR A 252 -12.14 10.94 -17.29
N LYS A 253 -12.97 10.20 -18.03
CA LYS A 253 -12.70 8.82 -18.44
C LYS A 253 -11.37 8.70 -19.20
N GLN A 254 -11.10 9.64 -20.11
CA GLN A 254 -9.88 9.63 -20.91
C GLN A 254 -8.62 9.78 -20.03
N LYS A 255 -8.62 10.72 -19.07
CA LYS A 255 -7.50 10.88 -18.13
C LYS A 255 -7.34 9.65 -17.24
N LEU A 256 -8.45 9.00 -16.85
CA LEU A 256 -8.40 7.76 -16.09
C LEU A 256 -7.72 6.63 -16.88
N GLU A 257 -8.06 6.46 -18.15
CA GLU A 257 -7.44 5.46 -19.03
C GLU A 257 -5.93 5.67 -19.20
N ILE A 258 -5.52 6.94 -19.35
CA ILE A 258 -4.10 7.31 -19.42
C ILE A 258 -3.39 6.94 -18.12
N ALA A 259 -3.94 7.30 -16.95
CA ALA A 259 -3.34 6.99 -15.65
C ALA A 259 -3.22 5.47 -15.42
N VAL A 260 -4.25 4.69 -15.77
CA VAL A 260 -4.20 3.21 -15.69
C VAL A 260 -3.13 2.65 -16.61
N SER A 261 -3.03 3.14 -17.85
CA SER A 261 -2.02 2.68 -18.82
C SER A 261 -0.59 3.02 -18.36
N GLN A 262 -0.37 4.22 -17.81
CA GLN A 262 0.93 4.60 -17.25
C GLN A 262 1.35 3.68 -16.11
N SER A 263 0.44 3.39 -15.17
CA SER A 263 0.74 2.47 -14.07
C SER A 263 0.99 1.04 -14.55
N ALA A 264 0.28 0.59 -15.60
CA ALA A 264 0.53 -0.72 -16.20
C ALA A 264 1.89 -0.82 -16.89
N SER A 265 2.46 0.30 -17.36
CA SER A 265 3.80 0.32 -17.95
C SER A 265 4.94 0.29 -16.91
N VAL A 266 4.63 0.62 -15.64
CA VAL A 266 5.58 0.56 -14.53
C VAL A 266 5.61 -0.84 -13.90
N ALA A 267 4.49 -1.59 -13.99
CA ALA A 267 4.33 -2.92 -13.41
C ALA A 267 4.98 -4.02 -14.24
#